data_66204a34f9b62c943a0af2e0980e2d45
#
_entry.id   66204a34f9b62c943a0af2e0980e2d45
#
_cell.length_a   1.000
_cell.length_b   1.000
_cell.length_c   1.000
_cell.angle_alpha   90.00
_cell.angle_beta   90.00
_cell.angle_gamma   90.00
#
_symmetry.space_group_name_H-M   'P 1'
#
loop_
_entity.id
_entity.type
_entity.pdbx_description
1 polymer ?
#
loop_
_entity_poly.entity_id
_entity_poly.type
_entity_poly.pdbx_seq_one_letter_code
_entity_poly.pdbx_strand_id
1 'polypeptide(L)'
;DAFRPTPWLFNEHAQLIFHSLRKDSEKKRQRAGLLYDRRDSLAMRDGGQTALLWSGHELPPETPTVVVLHTITGSPDSMAELVRDLRAATGWRVVLCLRRGHADLPLLTPRLNILGCTDDLREQLRAIRARFPASPLYGVGSSAGSGLLARYLGEEGEASPFRAAFAYCPGYDTDAGFDRVQPFYSRMMAKKLVRQFITPNLGRIAHLGTTARLQAAADLAEFHRNRYE
;
A
#
# COMPACT_ATOMS: atom_id res chain seq x y z
N ASP A 1 18.36 1.66 -22.69
CA ASP A 1 18.80 0.26 -22.83
C ASP A 1 17.59 -0.66 -22.89
N ALA A 2 17.58 -1.64 -23.81
CA ALA A 2 16.50 -2.62 -23.89
C ALA A 2 16.59 -3.61 -22.71
N PHE A 3 15.44 -3.94 -22.10
CA PHE A 3 15.37 -4.97 -21.07
C PHE A 3 15.82 -6.34 -21.67
N ARG A 4 16.76 -6.99 -20.99
CA ARG A 4 17.20 -8.34 -21.32
C ARG A 4 16.85 -9.27 -20.17
N PRO A 5 15.91 -10.20 -20.35
CA PRO A 5 15.56 -11.15 -19.30
C PRO A 5 16.74 -12.07 -18.97
N THR A 6 16.77 -12.59 -17.76
CA THR A 6 17.71 -13.65 -17.39
C THR A 6 17.55 -14.83 -18.37
N PRO A 7 18.63 -15.38 -18.98
CA PRO A 7 18.51 -16.37 -20.07
C PRO A 7 17.63 -17.59 -19.76
N TRP A 8 17.61 -18.05 -18.52
CA TRP A 8 16.77 -19.18 -18.08
C TRP A 8 15.37 -18.75 -17.57
N LEU A 9 15.09 -17.43 -17.50
CA LEU A 9 13.80 -16.82 -17.15
C LEU A 9 13.25 -15.97 -18.30
N PHE A 10 13.28 -16.49 -19.51
CA PHE A 10 12.80 -15.76 -20.69
C PHE A 10 11.26 -15.61 -20.73
N ASN A 11 10.52 -16.45 -20.00
CA ASN A 11 9.07 -16.44 -19.94
C ASN A 11 8.59 -15.56 -18.78
N GLU A 12 7.65 -14.64 -19.04
CA GLU A 12 7.12 -13.69 -18.05
C GLU A 12 6.42 -14.37 -16.86
N HIS A 13 5.71 -15.48 -17.08
CA HIS A 13 5.07 -16.23 -16.00
C HIS A 13 6.11 -16.90 -15.09
N ALA A 14 7.18 -17.46 -15.69
CA ALA A 14 8.29 -18.02 -14.92
C ALA A 14 9.00 -16.95 -14.09
N GLN A 15 9.19 -15.74 -14.62
CA GLN A 15 9.73 -14.60 -13.88
C GLN A 15 8.86 -14.22 -12.68
N LEU A 16 7.53 -14.13 -12.86
CA LEU A 16 6.59 -13.83 -11.78
C LEU A 16 6.60 -14.90 -10.69
N ILE A 17 6.59 -16.18 -11.05
CA ILE A 17 6.65 -17.30 -10.11
C ILE A 17 7.97 -17.29 -9.35
N PHE A 18 9.09 -17.18 -10.05
CA PHE A 18 10.42 -17.13 -9.43
C PHE A 18 10.55 -15.94 -8.46
N HIS A 19 10.12 -14.75 -8.89
CA HIS A 19 10.12 -13.57 -8.03
C HIS A 19 9.26 -13.77 -6.77
N SER A 20 8.07 -14.38 -6.92
CA SER A 20 7.17 -14.65 -5.80
C SER A 20 7.81 -15.62 -4.80
N LEU A 21 8.42 -16.70 -5.26
CA LEU A 21 9.12 -17.69 -4.42
C LEU A 21 10.32 -17.07 -3.70
N ARG A 22 11.12 -16.26 -4.42
CA ARG A 22 12.24 -15.53 -3.85
C ARG A 22 11.78 -14.56 -2.76
N LYS A 23 10.76 -13.77 -3.05
CA LYS A 23 10.20 -12.80 -2.08
C LYS A 23 9.68 -13.49 -0.82
N ASP A 24 9.05 -14.65 -0.92
CA ASP A 24 8.57 -15.42 0.23
C ASP A 24 9.72 -16.02 1.06
N SER A 25 10.83 -16.42 0.42
CA SER A 25 12.03 -16.88 1.13
C SER A 25 12.77 -15.74 1.85
N GLU A 26 12.79 -14.55 1.26
CA GLU A 26 13.38 -13.35 1.86
C GLU A 26 12.56 -12.83 3.04
N LYS A 27 11.21 -12.84 2.96
CA LYS A 27 10.32 -12.52 4.09
C LYS A 27 10.61 -13.39 5.32
N LYS A 28 10.89 -14.68 5.12
CA LYS A 28 11.24 -15.60 6.20
C LYS A 28 12.60 -15.30 6.83
N ARG A 29 13.53 -14.72 6.05
CA ARG A 29 14.88 -14.35 6.53
C ARG A 29 14.93 -12.99 7.22
N GLN A 30 14.05 -12.07 6.82
CA GLN A 30 14.02 -10.71 7.35
C GLN A 30 12.94 -10.60 8.41
N ARG A 31 13.34 -10.46 9.67
CA ARG A 31 12.43 -10.03 10.73
C ARG A 31 12.15 -8.54 10.51
N ALA A 32 11.01 -8.21 9.92
CA ALA A 32 10.59 -6.83 9.70
C ALA A 32 10.57 -6.02 11.01
N GLY A 33 10.41 -6.67 12.15
CA GLY A 33 10.45 -6.05 13.46
C GLY A 33 11.77 -5.37 13.85
N LEU A 34 12.88 -5.66 13.14
CA LEU A 34 14.14 -4.95 13.35
C LEU A 34 14.31 -3.72 12.43
N LEU A 35 13.52 -3.64 11.37
CA LEU A 35 13.58 -2.54 10.41
C LEU A 35 12.76 -1.32 10.89
N TYR A 36 11.61 -1.60 11.50
CA TYR A 36 10.72 -0.56 12.01
C TYR A 36 10.97 -0.36 13.50
N ASP A 37 11.59 0.77 13.83
CA ASP A 37 11.97 1.14 15.21
C ASP A 37 10.81 1.73 16.01
N ARG A 38 9.71 2.14 15.33
CA ARG A 38 8.52 2.69 15.99
C ARG A 38 7.25 2.44 15.18
N ARG A 39 6.13 2.26 15.88
CA ARG A 39 4.77 2.21 15.32
C ARG A 39 3.87 3.18 16.07
N ASP A 40 3.22 4.05 15.32
CA ASP A 40 2.18 4.95 15.83
C ASP A 40 0.83 4.52 15.24
N SER A 41 -0.13 4.16 16.08
CA SER A 41 -1.53 3.93 15.68
C SER A 41 -2.24 5.27 15.61
N LEU A 42 -2.94 5.53 14.52
CA LEU A 42 -3.68 6.77 14.30
C LEU A 42 -5.19 6.50 14.31
N ALA A 43 -5.90 7.12 15.23
CA ALA A 43 -7.35 7.22 15.18
C ALA A 43 -7.75 8.25 14.12
N MET A 44 -8.57 7.82 13.15
CA MET A 44 -9.10 8.70 12.11
C MET A 44 -10.34 9.44 12.61
N ARG A 45 -10.65 10.60 12.03
CA ARG A 45 -11.79 11.44 12.43
C ARG A 45 -13.14 10.73 12.40
N ASP A 46 -13.29 9.72 11.53
CA ASP A 46 -14.51 8.90 11.41
C ASP A 46 -14.51 7.68 12.34
N GLY A 47 -13.60 7.59 13.30
CA GLY A 47 -13.44 6.46 14.22
C GLY A 47 -12.70 5.26 13.66
N GLY A 48 -12.24 5.30 12.41
CA GLY A 48 -11.38 4.29 11.82
C GLY A 48 -9.96 4.32 12.37
N GLN A 49 -9.13 3.38 11.94
CA GLN A 49 -7.75 3.27 12.37
C GLN A 49 -6.80 3.04 11.20
N THR A 50 -5.68 3.74 11.22
CA THR A 50 -4.50 3.53 10.35
C THR A 50 -3.24 3.44 11.23
N ALA A 51 -2.07 3.24 10.63
CA ALA A 51 -0.81 3.29 11.38
C ALA A 51 0.34 3.84 10.55
N LEU A 52 1.32 4.38 11.24
CA LEU A 52 2.62 4.80 10.72
C LEU A 52 3.69 3.88 11.29
N LEU A 53 4.46 3.22 10.42
CA LEU A 53 5.61 2.43 10.81
C LEU A 53 6.88 3.16 10.39
N TRP A 54 7.69 3.51 11.36
CA TRP A 54 8.89 4.32 11.18
C TRP A 54 10.13 3.46 11.09
N SER A 55 11.04 3.87 10.22
CA SER A 55 12.42 3.40 10.16
C SER A 55 13.33 4.62 10.22
N GLY A 56 14.11 4.73 11.29
CA GLY A 56 14.89 5.91 11.62
C GLY A 56 14.08 7.02 12.30
N HIS A 57 13.13 6.65 13.16
CA HIS A 57 12.35 7.62 13.94
C HIS A 57 13.21 8.55 14.77
N GLU A 58 14.29 8.03 15.38
CA GLU A 58 15.20 8.77 16.26
C GLU A 58 16.25 9.65 15.52
N LEU A 59 16.21 9.70 14.19
CA LEU A 59 17.05 10.62 13.44
C LEU A 59 16.73 12.09 13.76
N PRO A 60 17.68 13.03 13.54
CA PRO A 60 17.47 14.47 13.77
C PRO A 60 16.14 14.96 13.17
N PRO A 61 15.41 15.87 13.84
CA PRO A 61 14.06 16.31 13.42
C PRO A 61 13.99 16.84 11.98
N GLU A 62 15.06 17.47 11.50
CA GLU A 62 15.19 18.04 10.15
C GLU A 62 15.51 17.00 9.08
N THR A 63 15.87 15.77 9.45
CA THR A 63 16.17 14.71 8.48
C THR A 63 15.00 14.53 7.53
N PRO A 64 15.22 14.51 6.20
CA PRO A 64 14.15 14.28 5.24
C PRO A 64 13.40 12.97 5.50
N THR A 65 12.10 12.97 5.25
CA THR A 65 11.23 11.80 5.45
C THR A 65 10.65 11.30 4.13
N VAL A 66 10.88 10.03 3.82
CA VAL A 66 10.23 9.33 2.70
C VAL A 66 8.95 8.67 3.22
N VAL A 67 7.82 9.11 2.69
CA VAL A 67 6.49 8.54 2.96
C VAL A 67 6.21 7.44 1.95
N VAL A 68 6.10 6.20 2.41
CA VAL A 68 5.88 5.02 1.57
C VAL A 68 4.42 4.58 1.63
N LEU A 69 3.80 4.49 0.45
CA LEU A 69 2.42 3.99 0.26
C LEU A 69 2.48 2.60 -0.38
N HIS A 70 1.94 1.60 0.32
CA HIS A 70 2.10 0.19 -0.03
C HIS A 70 1.16 -0.30 -1.15
N THR A 71 1.45 -1.48 -1.70
CA THR A 71 0.66 -2.18 -2.72
C THR A 71 -0.73 -2.58 -2.20
N ILE A 72 -1.61 -3.09 -3.08
CA ILE A 72 -3.00 -3.46 -2.75
C ILE A 72 -3.11 -4.45 -1.58
N THR A 73 -2.19 -5.40 -1.45
CA THR A 73 -2.12 -6.37 -0.35
C THR A 73 -0.90 -6.14 0.53
N GLY A 74 -0.39 -4.90 0.57
CA GLY A 74 0.84 -4.55 1.27
C GLY A 74 0.78 -4.77 2.78
N SER A 75 1.92 -5.15 3.33
CA SER A 75 2.15 -5.34 4.76
C SER A 75 3.55 -4.84 5.11
N PRO A 76 3.90 -4.66 6.40
CA PRO A 76 5.25 -4.30 6.82
C PRO A 76 6.32 -5.22 6.20
N ASP A 77 6.10 -6.54 6.25
CA ASP A 77 7.03 -7.53 5.70
C ASP A 77 7.18 -7.44 4.18
N SER A 78 6.05 -7.21 3.47
CA SER A 78 6.09 -7.13 2.01
C SER A 78 6.74 -5.85 1.48
N MET A 79 6.83 -4.81 2.31
CA MET A 79 7.46 -3.52 1.98
C MET A 79 8.86 -3.38 2.60
N ALA A 80 9.31 -4.35 3.39
CA ALA A 80 10.56 -4.27 4.13
C ALA A 80 11.79 -4.06 3.24
N GLU A 81 11.85 -4.73 2.09
CA GLU A 81 12.94 -4.56 1.12
C GLU A 81 13.02 -3.12 0.62
N LEU A 82 11.89 -2.56 0.14
CA LEU A 82 11.84 -1.18 -0.34
C LEU A 82 12.22 -0.18 0.76
N VAL A 83 11.69 -0.36 1.98
CA VAL A 83 11.98 0.55 3.11
C VAL A 83 13.46 0.48 3.49
N ARG A 84 14.03 -0.73 3.56
CA ARG A 84 15.47 -0.92 3.84
C ARG A 84 16.35 -0.26 2.80
N ASP A 85 16.03 -0.47 1.52
CA ASP A 85 16.84 0.03 0.41
C ASP A 85 16.76 1.56 0.31
N LEU A 86 15.58 2.16 0.56
CA LEU A 86 15.42 3.60 0.69
C LEU A 86 16.25 4.16 1.86
N ARG A 87 16.21 3.49 3.02
CA ARG A 87 17.04 3.86 4.18
C ARG A 87 18.54 3.80 3.87
N ALA A 88 18.98 2.69 3.27
CA ALA A 88 20.39 2.48 2.93
C ALA A 88 20.91 3.49 1.89
N ALA A 89 20.09 3.78 0.87
CA ALA A 89 20.48 4.67 -0.21
C ALA A 89 20.50 6.15 0.19
N THR A 90 19.62 6.56 1.10
CA THR A 90 19.45 7.99 1.42
C THR A 90 19.96 8.39 2.80
N GLY A 91 20.01 7.46 3.75
CA GLY A 91 20.18 7.79 5.16
C GLY A 91 18.99 8.50 5.80
N TRP A 92 17.89 8.73 5.06
CA TRP A 92 16.73 9.49 5.50
C TRP A 92 15.78 8.65 6.33
N ARG A 93 14.90 9.31 7.07
CA ARG A 93 13.77 8.67 7.74
C ARG A 93 12.81 8.11 6.71
N VAL A 94 12.29 6.91 6.94
CA VAL A 94 11.25 6.31 6.09
C VAL A 94 10.03 5.99 6.96
N VAL A 95 8.84 6.34 6.50
CA VAL A 95 7.59 6.00 7.17
C VAL A 95 6.67 5.25 6.20
N LEU A 96 6.29 4.03 6.58
CA LEU A 96 5.29 3.24 5.87
C LEU A 96 3.89 3.59 6.42
N CYS A 97 3.04 4.12 5.56
CA CYS A 97 1.65 4.43 5.88
C CYS A 97 0.78 3.19 5.66
N LEU A 98 0.30 2.56 6.74
CA LEU A 98 -0.63 1.44 6.65
C LEU A 98 -2.07 1.94 6.50
N ARG A 99 -2.81 1.34 5.56
CA ARG A 99 -4.23 1.60 5.34
C ARG A 99 -5.09 0.77 6.28
N ARG A 100 -6.36 1.18 6.44
CA ARG A 100 -7.39 0.48 7.22
C ARG A 100 -7.52 -0.99 6.78
N GLY A 101 -7.64 -1.91 7.74
CA GLY A 101 -7.82 -3.34 7.49
C GLY A 101 -6.62 -4.03 6.86
N HIS A 102 -5.45 -3.37 6.77
CA HIS A 102 -4.21 -3.98 6.26
C HIS A 102 -3.33 -4.47 7.42
N ALA A 103 -2.56 -5.51 7.13
CA ALA A 103 -1.72 -6.19 8.10
C ALA A 103 -2.55 -6.67 9.32
N ASP A 104 -2.18 -6.25 10.52
CA ASP A 104 -2.84 -6.55 11.79
C ASP A 104 -3.80 -5.44 12.25
N LEU A 105 -4.03 -4.40 11.41
CA LEU A 105 -4.95 -3.33 11.77
C LEU A 105 -6.40 -3.80 11.71
N PRO A 106 -7.15 -3.69 12.82
CA PRO A 106 -8.57 -4.01 12.80
C PRO A 106 -9.35 -3.01 11.96
N LEU A 107 -10.42 -3.49 11.33
CA LEU A 107 -11.39 -2.60 10.69
C LEU A 107 -12.39 -2.13 11.75
N LEU A 108 -12.22 -0.90 12.25
CA LEU A 108 -13.07 -0.36 13.34
C LEU A 108 -14.37 0.26 12.80
N THR A 109 -14.38 0.71 11.57
CA THR A 109 -15.56 1.26 10.87
C THR A 109 -15.84 0.45 9.61
N PRO A 110 -17.06 0.47 9.05
CA PRO A 110 -17.38 -0.29 7.83
C PRO A 110 -16.75 0.30 6.55
N ARG A 111 -15.77 1.17 6.69
CA ARG A 111 -15.05 1.81 5.57
C ARG A 111 -13.75 1.07 5.29
N LEU A 112 -13.73 0.26 4.24
CA LEU A 112 -12.56 -0.50 3.80
C LEU A 112 -11.89 0.17 2.59
N ASN A 113 -10.66 0.62 2.76
CA ASN A 113 -9.90 1.35 1.73
C ASN A 113 -8.79 0.49 1.11
N ILE A 114 -9.16 -0.51 0.30
CA ILE A 114 -8.18 -1.44 -0.30
C ILE A 114 -7.19 -0.72 -1.23
N LEU A 115 -7.66 0.19 -2.08
CA LEU A 115 -6.79 1.01 -2.96
C LEU A 115 -6.28 2.28 -2.29
N GLY A 116 -6.84 2.64 -1.16
CA GLY A 116 -6.49 3.85 -0.42
C GLY A 116 -7.55 4.96 -0.53
N CYS A 117 -7.45 5.91 0.39
CA CYS A 117 -8.31 7.08 0.50
C CYS A 117 -7.44 8.30 0.74
N THR A 118 -7.64 9.35 -0.03
CA THR A 118 -6.87 10.59 0.09
C THR A 118 -7.12 11.30 1.42
N ASP A 119 -8.33 11.17 2.00
CA ASP A 119 -8.62 11.74 3.32
C ASP A 119 -7.79 11.08 4.42
N ASP A 120 -7.68 9.73 4.41
CA ASP A 120 -6.82 9.02 5.34
C ASP A 120 -5.35 9.44 5.17
N LEU A 121 -4.89 9.57 3.92
CA LEU A 121 -3.54 10.04 3.64
C LEU A 121 -3.31 11.47 4.15
N ARG A 122 -4.29 12.38 4.00
CA ARG A 122 -4.22 13.73 4.56
C ARG A 122 -4.03 13.71 6.08
N GLU A 123 -4.77 12.84 6.78
CA GLU A 123 -4.64 12.72 8.24
C GLU A 123 -3.29 12.14 8.63
N GLN A 124 -2.81 11.11 7.92
CA GLN A 124 -1.47 10.55 8.12
C GLN A 124 -0.36 11.60 7.89
N LEU A 125 -0.45 12.37 6.81
CA LEU A 125 0.54 13.43 6.52
C LEU A 125 0.51 14.55 7.55
N ARG A 126 -0.67 14.94 8.07
CA ARG A 126 -0.75 15.89 9.18
C ARG A 126 -0.04 15.36 10.43
N ALA A 127 -0.25 14.08 10.78
CA ALA A 127 0.43 13.44 11.90
C ALA A 127 1.97 13.40 11.72
N ILE A 128 2.43 13.07 10.52
CA ILE A 128 3.86 13.06 10.16
C ILE A 128 4.46 14.47 10.32
N ARG A 129 3.78 15.49 9.77
CA ARG A 129 4.24 16.89 9.84
C ARG A 129 4.19 17.46 11.25
N ALA A 130 3.18 17.08 12.04
CA ALA A 130 3.11 17.47 13.45
C ALA A 130 4.28 16.88 14.27
N ARG A 131 4.70 15.66 13.93
CA ARG A 131 5.82 14.98 14.57
C ARG A 131 7.18 15.55 14.16
N PHE A 132 7.36 15.88 12.86
CA PHE A 132 8.60 16.39 12.30
C PHE A 132 8.34 17.61 11.39
N PRO A 133 8.03 18.78 11.97
CA PRO A 133 7.60 19.96 11.21
C PRO A 133 8.69 20.54 10.29
N ALA A 134 9.96 20.36 10.64
CA ALA A 134 11.11 20.82 9.84
C ALA A 134 11.56 19.82 8.76
N SER A 135 11.03 18.59 8.76
CA SER A 135 11.44 17.54 7.84
C SER A 135 10.83 17.75 6.45
N PRO A 136 11.65 17.86 5.37
CA PRO A 136 11.15 17.80 4.01
C PRO A 136 10.52 16.44 3.71
N LEU A 137 9.34 16.41 3.06
CA LEU A 137 8.64 15.18 2.74
C LEU A 137 8.84 14.77 1.27
N TYR A 138 9.07 13.48 1.06
CA TYR A 138 9.15 12.84 -0.25
C TYR A 138 8.18 11.68 -0.30
N GLY A 139 7.42 11.54 -1.40
CA GLY A 139 6.42 10.49 -1.54
C GLY A 139 6.92 9.33 -2.42
N VAL A 140 6.74 8.08 -1.98
CA VAL A 140 6.97 6.88 -2.80
C VAL A 140 5.75 6.00 -2.73
N GLY A 141 5.08 5.80 -3.87
CA GLY A 141 3.94 4.90 -3.99
C GLY A 141 4.28 3.68 -4.83
N SER A 142 3.84 2.50 -4.40
CA SER A 142 3.98 1.26 -5.15
C SER A 142 2.62 0.67 -5.53
N SER A 143 2.38 0.41 -6.82
CA SER A 143 1.13 -0.17 -7.35
C SER A 143 -0.10 0.63 -6.87
N ALA A 144 -1.02 0.06 -6.07
CA ALA A 144 -2.15 0.76 -5.47
C ALA A 144 -1.73 2.03 -4.71
N GLY A 145 -0.58 1.99 -4.02
CA GLY A 145 -0.03 3.15 -3.33
C GLY A 145 0.42 4.25 -4.29
N SER A 146 0.88 3.92 -5.50
CA SER A 146 1.21 4.93 -6.51
C SER A 146 -0.03 5.58 -7.11
N GLY A 147 -1.11 4.83 -7.30
CA GLY A 147 -2.40 5.39 -7.70
C GLY A 147 -2.97 6.36 -6.64
N LEU A 148 -2.89 5.97 -5.37
CA LEU A 148 -3.27 6.84 -4.25
C LEU A 148 -2.41 8.12 -4.21
N LEU A 149 -1.08 7.99 -4.40
CA LEU A 149 -0.17 9.13 -4.41
C LEU A 149 -0.47 10.07 -5.58
N ALA A 150 -0.65 9.54 -6.79
CA ALA A 150 -0.97 10.35 -7.96
C ALA A 150 -2.30 11.10 -7.80
N ARG A 151 -3.35 10.42 -7.29
CA ARG A 151 -4.62 11.03 -6.98
C ARG A 151 -4.49 12.13 -5.94
N TYR A 152 -3.78 11.88 -4.84
CA TYR A 152 -3.53 12.86 -3.79
C TYR A 152 -2.84 14.11 -4.35
N LEU A 153 -1.78 13.93 -5.17
CA LEU A 153 -1.07 15.04 -5.79
C LEU A 153 -1.96 15.84 -6.74
N GLY A 154 -2.83 15.18 -7.51
CA GLY A 154 -3.80 15.85 -8.37
C GLY A 154 -4.87 16.64 -7.60
N GLU A 155 -5.33 16.12 -6.44
CA GLU A 155 -6.29 16.80 -5.58
C GLU A 155 -5.68 18.00 -4.84
N GLU A 156 -4.42 17.91 -4.39
CA GLU A 156 -3.75 18.97 -3.62
C GLU A 156 -3.05 20.02 -4.50
N GLY A 157 -2.58 19.63 -5.69
CA GLY A 157 -1.80 20.53 -6.54
C GLY A 157 -0.60 21.13 -5.82
N GLU A 158 -0.47 22.46 -5.87
CA GLU A 158 0.61 23.20 -5.22
C GLU A 158 0.56 23.18 -3.68
N ALA A 159 -0.59 22.86 -3.09
CA ALA A 159 -0.73 22.72 -1.64
C ALA A 159 -0.13 21.41 -1.10
N SER A 160 0.33 20.51 -1.97
CA SER A 160 0.95 19.25 -1.56
C SER A 160 2.21 19.51 -0.71
N PRO A 161 2.36 18.81 0.45
CA PRO A 161 3.54 18.96 1.29
C PRO A 161 4.78 18.24 0.74
N PHE A 162 4.65 17.46 -0.34
CA PHE A 162 5.77 16.73 -0.91
C PHE A 162 6.67 17.62 -1.76
N ARG A 163 7.97 17.56 -1.50
CA ARG A 163 9.01 18.18 -2.34
C ARG A 163 9.16 17.49 -3.69
N ALA A 164 9.06 16.17 -3.69
CA ALA A 164 9.02 15.32 -4.88
C ALA A 164 8.30 14.02 -4.56
N ALA A 165 7.82 13.34 -5.61
CA ALA A 165 7.12 12.08 -5.47
C ALA A 165 7.50 11.12 -6.60
N PHE A 166 7.55 9.81 -6.27
CA PHE A 166 7.82 8.74 -7.21
C PHE A 166 6.68 7.71 -7.19
N ALA A 167 5.99 7.59 -8.31
CA ALA A 167 4.92 6.61 -8.52
C ALA A 167 5.47 5.39 -9.27
N TYR A 168 5.66 4.26 -8.56
CA TYR A 168 6.16 3.01 -9.12
C TYR A 168 5.00 2.10 -9.53
N CYS A 169 4.92 1.74 -10.82
CA CYS A 169 3.85 0.94 -11.42
C CYS A 169 2.45 1.53 -11.17
N PRO A 170 2.17 2.80 -11.53
CA PRO A 170 0.89 3.43 -11.26
C PRO A 170 -0.23 2.84 -12.13
N GLY A 171 -1.37 2.55 -11.51
CA GLY A 171 -2.64 2.30 -12.22
C GLY A 171 -3.43 3.60 -12.30
N TYR A 172 -3.29 4.33 -13.40
CA TYR A 172 -4.03 5.60 -13.58
C TYR A 172 -5.49 5.36 -13.95
N ASP A 173 -5.75 4.36 -14.78
CA ASP A 173 -7.08 3.89 -15.14
C ASP A 173 -7.25 2.47 -14.58
N THR A 174 -7.87 2.39 -13.40
CA THR A 174 -8.03 1.11 -12.70
C THR A 174 -9.12 0.24 -13.31
N ASP A 175 -10.14 0.83 -13.93
CA ASP A 175 -11.22 0.09 -14.59
C ASP A 175 -10.67 -0.63 -15.82
N ALA A 176 -10.10 0.12 -16.77
CA ALA A 176 -9.45 -0.45 -17.94
C ALA A 176 -8.29 -1.39 -17.60
N GLY A 177 -7.57 -1.09 -16.52
CA GLY A 177 -6.47 -1.92 -16.02
C GLY A 177 -6.95 -3.29 -15.55
N PHE A 178 -8.01 -3.33 -14.73
CA PHE A 178 -8.53 -4.58 -14.17
C PHE A 178 -9.25 -5.45 -15.22
N ASP A 179 -9.92 -4.83 -16.19
CA ASP A 179 -10.52 -5.56 -17.31
C ASP A 179 -9.48 -6.26 -18.21
N ARG A 180 -8.26 -5.73 -18.27
CA ARG A 180 -7.15 -6.29 -19.09
C ARG A 180 -6.28 -7.30 -18.35
N VAL A 181 -6.47 -7.50 -17.05
CA VAL A 181 -5.68 -8.50 -16.32
C VAL A 181 -6.01 -9.89 -16.84
N GLN A 182 -4.95 -10.66 -17.14
CA GLN A 182 -5.08 -12.04 -17.61
C GLN A 182 -5.99 -12.84 -16.66
N PRO A 183 -6.99 -13.60 -17.20
CA PRO A 183 -8.10 -14.18 -16.39
C PRO A 183 -7.66 -15.05 -15.22
N PHE A 184 -6.58 -15.81 -15.36
CA PHE A 184 -6.06 -16.62 -14.26
C PHE A 184 -5.61 -15.77 -13.08
N TYR A 185 -4.82 -14.72 -13.34
CA TYR A 185 -4.34 -13.82 -12.28
C TYR A 185 -5.47 -12.95 -11.70
N SER A 186 -6.41 -12.52 -12.52
CA SER A 186 -7.59 -11.77 -12.10
C SER A 186 -8.42 -12.55 -11.07
N ARG A 187 -8.76 -13.82 -11.37
CA ARG A 187 -9.47 -14.71 -10.44
C ARG A 187 -8.67 -15.00 -9.16
N MET A 188 -7.37 -15.25 -9.31
CA MET A 188 -6.50 -15.50 -8.16
C MET A 188 -6.44 -14.27 -7.23
N MET A 189 -6.32 -13.08 -7.79
CA MET A 189 -6.27 -11.83 -7.02
C MET A 189 -7.61 -11.53 -6.34
N ALA A 190 -8.75 -11.68 -7.03
CA ALA A 190 -10.07 -11.50 -6.43
C ALA A 190 -10.26 -12.40 -5.20
N LYS A 191 -9.97 -13.69 -5.33
CA LYS A 191 -10.02 -14.66 -4.20
C LYS A 191 -9.10 -14.25 -3.04
N LYS A 192 -7.92 -13.72 -3.36
CA LYS A 192 -6.98 -13.23 -2.35
C LYS A 192 -7.55 -12.01 -1.61
N LEU A 193 -8.14 -11.04 -2.34
CA LEU A 193 -8.75 -9.86 -1.73
C LEU A 193 -9.94 -10.21 -0.84
N VAL A 194 -10.82 -11.09 -1.30
CA VAL A 194 -11.94 -11.59 -0.50
C VAL A 194 -11.43 -12.23 0.80
N ARG A 195 -10.48 -13.16 0.69
CA ARG A 195 -9.91 -13.86 1.85
C ARG A 195 -9.19 -12.92 2.82
N GLN A 196 -8.49 -11.89 2.30
CA GLN A 196 -7.67 -11.01 3.12
C GLN A 196 -8.48 -9.89 3.77
N PHE A 197 -9.49 -9.35 3.08
CA PHE A 197 -10.17 -8.13 3.51
C PHE A 197 -11.66 -8.30 3.80
N ILE A 198 -12.36 -9.15 3.05
CA ILE A 198 -13.81 -9.29 3.20
C ILE A 198 -14.13 -10.30 4.30
N THR A 199 -13.62 -11.53 4.17
CA THR A 199 -13.91 -12.63 5.11
C THR A 199 -13.60 -12.29 6.57
N PRO A 200 -12.42 -11.72 6.92
CA PRO A 200 -12.09 -11.40 8.31
C PRO A 200 -12.93 -10.25 8.89
N ASN A 201 -13.52 -9.43 8.04
CA ASN A 201 -14.25 -8.23 8.44
C ASN A 201 -15.77 -8.35 8.29
N LEU A 202 -16.32 -9.54 8.01
CA LEU A 202 -17.76 -9.76 7.80
C LEU A 202 -18.62 -9.19 8.94
N GLY A 203 -18.19 -9.36 10.19
CA GLY A 203 -18.92 -8.81 11.34
C GLY A 203 -19.08 -7.29 11.32
N ARG A 204 -18.24 -6.59 10.56
CA ARG A 204 -18.29 -5.11 10.43
C ARG A 204 -18.97 -4.63 9.16
N ILE A 205 -18.93 -5.42 8.08
CA ILE A 205 -19.37 -4.99 6.74
C ILE A 205 -20.57 -5.81 6.20
N ALA A 206 -21.02 -6.88 6.88
CA ALA A 206 -22.11 -7.75 6.39
C ALA A 206 -23.43 -7.01 6.13
N HIS A 207 -23.69 -5.92 6.86
CA HIS A 207 -24.87 -5.10 6.68
C HIS A 207 -24.83 -4.20 5.44
N LEU A 208 -23.67 -4.06 4.79
CA LEU A 208 -23.54 -3.32 3.54
C LEU A 208 -24.04 -4.17 2.39
N GLY A 209 -24.94 -3.64 1.56
CA GLY A 209 -25.54 -4.35 0.44
C GLY A 209 -24.57 -4.93 -0.58
N THR A 210 -23.36 -4.36 -0.65
CA THR A 210 -22.29 -4.77 -1.56
C THR A 210 -21.48 -5.98 -1.07
N THR A 211 -21.54 -6.33 0.23
CA THR A 211 -20.66 -7.35 0.82
C THR A 211 -20.85 -8.73 0.17
N ALA A 212 -22.10 -9.15 -0.05
CA ALA A 212 -22.39 -10.43 -0.71
C ALA A 212 -21.84 -10.49 -2.13
N ARG A 213 -21.97 -9.39 -2.88
CA ARG A 213 -21.43 -9.25 -4.25
C ARG A 213 -19.89 -9.29 -4.25
N LEU A 214 -19.25 -8.63 -3.29
CA LEU A 214 -17.79 -8.68 -3.13
C LEU A 214 -17.29 -10.09 -2.82
N GLN A 215 -18.01 -10.85 -1.97
CA GLN A 215 -17.66 -12.24 -1.66
C GLN A 215 -17.81 -13.17 -2.88
N ALA A 216 -18.82 -12.92 -3.73
CA ALA A 216 -19.11 -13.72 -4.92
C ALA A 216 -18.29 -13.32 -6.15
N ALA A 217 -17.54 -12.23 -6.10
CA ALA A 217 -16.80 -11.68 -7.25
C ALA A 217 -15.89 -12.75 -7.89
N ALA A 218 -16.14 -13.04 -9.16
CA ALA A 218 -15.43 -14.08 -9.90
C ALA A 218 -14.01 -13.65 -10.29
N ASP A 219 -13.79 -12.35 -10.48
CA ASP A 219 -12.54 -11.76 -10.92
C ASP A 219 -12.30 -10.37 -10.32
N LEU A 220 -11.14 -9.79 -10.67
CA LEU A 220 -10.69 -8.52 -10.10
C LEU A 220 -11.52 -7.33 -10.60
N ALA A 221 -11.98 -7.36 -11.84
CA ALA A 221 -12.80 -6.31 -12.43
C ALA A 221 -14.19 -6.25 -11.77
N GLU A 222 -14.83 -7.41 -11.58
CA GLU A 222 -16.10 -7.52 -10.85
C GLU A 222 -15.94 -7.10 -9.39
N PHE A 223 -14.87 -7.55 -8.71
CA PHE A 223 -14.56 -7.12 -7.34
C PHE A 223 -14.42 -5.59 -7.26
N HIS A 224 -13.76 -4.99 -8.23
CA HIS A 224 -13.54 -3.54 -8.27
C HIS A 224 -14.84 -2.76 -8.47
N ARG A 225 -15.69 -3.17 -9.43
CA ARG A 225 -17.00 -2.54 -9.68
C ARG A 225 -17.90 -2.62 -8.45
N ASN A 226 -18.02 -3.80 -7.84
CA ASN A 226 -18.85 -4.03 -6.66
C ASN A 226 -18.43 -3.22 -5.42
N ARG A 227 -17.24 -2.66 -5.40
CA ARG A 227 -16.76 -1.87 -4.28
C ARG A 227 -17.35 -0.46 -4.22
N TYR A 228 -17.79 0.08 -5.35
CA TYR A 228 -18.29 1.45 -5.47
C TYR A 228 -19.81 1.58 -5.43
N GLU A 229 -20.54 0.48 -5.44
CA GLU A 229 -21.98 0.43 -5.28
C GLU A 229 -22.37 0.17 -3.82
#